data_527fbbbebc727380e8e8be7fd00dac54
#
_entry.id   527fbbbebc727380e8e8be7fd00dac54
#
_cell.length_a   1.000
_cell.length_b   1.000
_cell.length_c   1.000
_cell.angle_alpha   90.00
_cell.angle_beta   90.00
_cell.angle_gamma   90.00
#
_symmetry.space_group_name_H-M   'P 1'
#
loop_
_entity.id
_entity.type
_entity.pdbx_description
1 polymer ?
#
loop_
_entity_poly.entity_id
_entity_poly.type
_entity_poly.pdbx_seq_one_letter_code
_entity_poly.pdbx_strand_id
1 'polypeptide(L)'
;MASFLDELRAENEKKGLFTSNAISISYPLGFPILDQKLGAIYVRTMEDGSIIRDVQIGVPAGSFTIFSGQTSSGKTTAAIQAATNIVEPFGERGLVIHRDAEKSTSEDRVMTISGWTLQQMKTSYSLEKENNTWEHLLTEINAIGKRKEAAGKDMMYN
;
A
#
# COMPACT_ATOMS: atom_id res chain seq x y z
N MET A 1 1.82 -35.40 13.99
CA MET A 1 0.75 -34.60 13.33
C MET A 1 1.31 -33.23 13.04
N ALA A 2 1.37 -32.84 11.78
CA ALA A 2 1.69 -31.48 11.42
C ALA A 2 0.61 -30.54 12.01
N SER A 3 0.99 -29.37 12.50
CA SER A 3 0.02 -28.42 13.00
C SER A 3 -0.75 -27.79 11.83
N PHE A 4 -1.97 -27.33 12.06
CA PHE A 4 -2.75 -26.57 11.05
C PHE A 4 -1.94 -25.42 10.43
N LEU A 5 -1.07 -24.80 11.22
CA LEU A 5 -0.18 -23.73 10.76
C LEU A 5 0.90 -24.24 9.80
N ASP A 6 1.41 -25.46 9.99
CA ASP A 6 2.42 -26.05 9.11
C ASP A 6 1.79 -26.44 7.75
N GLU A 7 0.57 -26.95 7.77
CA GLU A 7 -0.19 -27.25 6.55
C GLU A 7 -0.51 -25.96 5.76
N LEU A 8 -0.96 -24.90 6.45
CA LEU A 8 -1.23 -23.62 5.84
C LEU A 8 0.03 -22.96 5.23
N ARG A 9 1.18 -23.08 5.92
CA ARG A 9 2.47 -22.59 5.39
C ARG A 9 2.88 -23.36 4.15
N ALA A 10 2.80 -24.69 4.17
CA ALA A 10 3.14 -25.52 3.02
C ALA A 10 2.24 -25.27 1.81
N GLU A 11 0.96 -24.99 2.03
CA GLU A 11 0.01 -24.62 0.98
C GLU A 11 0.34 -23.24 0.38
N ASN A 12 0.66 -22.26 1.22
CA ASN A 12 1.02 -20.92 0.79
C ASN A 12 2.37 -20.87 0.06
N GLU A 13 3.34 -21.70 0.48
CA GLU A 13 4.61 -21.87 -0.24
C GLU A 13 4.38 -22.49 -1.63
N LYS A 14 3.52 -23.50 -1.76
CA LYS A 14 3.15 -24.07 -3.06
C LYS A 14 2.47 -23.06 -3.99
N LYS A 15 1.72 -22.11 -3.43
CA LYS A 15 1.06 -21.04 -4.18
C LYS A 15 1.99 -19.86 -4.47
N GLY A 16 3.25 -19.89 -4.02
CA GLY A 16 4.20 -18.79 -4.17
C GLY A 16 3.81 -17.52 -3.39
N LEU A 17 2.89 -17.65 -2.42
CA LEU A 17 2.39 -16.52 -1.63
C LEU A 17 3.40 -16.07 -0.56
N PHE A 18 4.35 -16.93 -0.21
CA PHE A 18 5.46 -16.65 0.70
C PHE A 18 6.77 -17.12 0.07
N THR A 19 7.32 -16.34 -0.83
CA THR A 19 8.72 -16.52 -1.22
C THR A 19 9.56 -15.74 -0.22
N SER A 20 10.33 -16.43 0.59
CA SER A 20 11.25 -15.87 1.59
C SER A 20 12.32 -14.95 1.01
N ASN A 21 12.37 -14.78 -0.30
CA ASN A 21 13.34 -13.98 -1.04
C ASN A 21 12.74 -12.75 -1.74
N ALA A 22 11.44 -12.48 -1.60
CA ALA A 22 10.87 -11.26 -2.13
C ALA A 22 11.42 -10.07 -1.34
N ILE A 23 12.13 -9.18 -2.00
CA ILE A 23 12.50 -7.88 -1.42
C ILE A 23 11.19 -7.16 -1.15
N SER A 24 10.82 -7.09 0.11
CA SER A 24 9.66 -6.32 0.52
C SER A 24 10.05 -4.85 0.41
N ILE A 25 9.51 -4.16 -0.58
CA ILE A 25 9.61 -2.71 -0.66
C ILE A 25 8.68 -2.15 0.41
N SER A 26 9.19 -1.25 1.25
CA SER A 26 8.38 -0.55 2.25
C SER A 26 8.21 0.91 1.86
N TYR A 27 7.06 1.47 2.23
CA TYR A 27 6.71 2.86 1.95
C TYR A 27 6.45 3.61 3.25
N PRO A 28 7.09 4.77 3.46
CA PRO A 28 6.82 5.60 4.63
C PRO A 28 5.41 6.17 4.55
N LEU A 29 4.73 6.19 5.70
CA LEU A 29 3.40 6.77 5.85
C LEU A 29 3.46 8.30 6.00
N GLY A 30 4.64 8.86 6.21
CA GLY A 30 4.86 10.28 6.49
C GLY A 30 4.74 10.65 7.97
N PHE A 31 4.80 9.66 8.85
CA PHE A 31 4.85 9.82 10.30
C PHE A 31 6.20 9.30 10.80
N PRO A 32 7.27 10.12 10.92
CA PRO A 32 8.64 9.65 11.09
C PRO A 32 8.85 8.65 12.23
N ILE A 33 8.23 8.88 13.40
CA ILE A 33 8.35 7.97 14.54
C ILE A 33 7.61 6.65 14.28
N LEU A 34 6.44 6.70 13.64
CA LEU A 34 5.67 5.52 13.30
C LEU A 34 6.36 4.73 12.21
N ASP A 35 6.86 5.40 11.19
CA ASP A 35 7.56 4.81 10.06
C ASP A 35 8.82 4.06 10.53
N GLN A 36 9.58 4.65 11.46
CA GLN A 36 10.73 4.00 12.08
C GLN A 36 10.33 2.76 12.89
N LYS A 37 9.21 2.80 13.61
CA LYS A 37 8.73 1.67 14.43
C LYS A 37 8.12 0.54 13.60
N LEU A 38 7.53 0.87 12.47
CA LEU A 38 6.98 -0.11 11.51
C LEU A 38 8.06 -0.69 10.60
N GLY A 39 9.23 -0.04 10.54
CA GLY A 39 10.34 -0.47 9.71
C GLY A 39 10.91 -1.81 10.14
N ALA A 40 11.58 -2.45 9.21
CA ALA A 40 12.26 -3.71 9.42
C ALA A 40 13.71 -3.65 8.90
N ILE A 41 14.58 -4.44 9.51
CA ILE A 41 15.94 -4.66 9.02
C ILE A 41 15.94 -5.98 8.25
N TYR A 42 16.16 -5.88 6.94
CA TYR A 42 16.33 -7.05 6.09
C TYR A 42 17.81 -7.40 5.99
N VAL A 43 18.14 -8.64 6.25
CA VAL A 43 19.51 -9.16 6.15
C VAL A 43 19.55 -10.10 4.96
N ARG A 44 20.40 -9.80 3.99
CA ARG A 44 20.64 -10.66 2.82
C ARG A 44 22.09 -11.15 2.82
N THR A 45 22.27 -12.43 2.60
CA THR A 45 23.57 -13.00 2.26
C THR A 45 23.67 -13.08 0.74
N MET A 46 24.68 -12.44 0.18
CA MET A 46 24.96 -12.47 -1.25
C MET A 46 25.67 -13.76 -1.63
N GLU A 47 25.76 -14.06 -2.92
CA GLU A 47 26.43 -15.25 -3.43
C GLU A 47 27.93 -15.31 -3.07
N ASP A 48 28.54 -14.16 -2.91
CA ASP A 48 29.95 -14.02 -2.47
C ASP A 48 30.15 -14.17 -0.94
N GLY A 49 29.07 -14.46 -0.20
CA GLY A 49 29.06 -14.57 1.25
C GLY A 49 28.99 -13.23 2.01
N SER A 50 28.95 -12.10 1.32
CA SER A 50 28.77 -10.79 1.97
C SER A 50 27.37 -10.64 2.55
N ILE A 51 27.25 -9.89 3.63
CA ILE A 51 25.97 -9.62 4.31
C ILE A 51 25.59 -8.17 4.08
N ILE A 52 24.47 -7.96 3.40
CA ILE A 52 23.85 -6.65 3.23
C ILE A 52 22.74 -6.50 4.26
N ARG A 53 22.75 -5.39 4.97
CA ARG A 53 21.66 -4.96 5.87
C ARG A 53 20.94 -3.80 5.22
N ASP A 54 19.69 -4.03 4.86
CA ASP A 54 18.79 -3.02 4.29
C ASP A 54 17.78 -2.61 5.35
N VAL A 55 17.76 -1.32 5.68
CA VAL A 55 16.82 -0.76 6.66
C VAL A 55 15.68 -0.14 5.88
N GLN A 56 14.52 -0.75 5.97
CA GLN A 56 13.31 -0.23 5.35
C GLN A 56 12.41 0.37 6.41
N ILE A 57 11.84 1.54 6.14
CA ILE A 57 10.93 2.28 7.03
C ILE A 57 9.52 2.27 6.46
N GLY A 58 8.52 2.35 7.34
CA GLY A 58 7.12 2.38 6.95
C GLY A 58 6.48 1.01 6.77
N VAL A 59 5.49 0.90 5.91
CA VAL A 59 4.71 -0.32 5.70
C VAL A 59 5.16 -1.08 4.45
N PRO A 60 5.20 -2.41 4.51
CA PRO A 60 5.55 -3.22 3.34
C PRO A 60 4.55 -3.05 2.20
N ALA A 61 5.03 -3.07 0.95
CA ALA A 61 4.18 -3.13 -0.24
C ALA A 61 3.24 -4.34 -0.16
N GLY A 62 1.98 -4.16 -0.59
CA GLY A 62 0.96 -5.20 -0.55
C GLY A 62 0.44 -5.52 0.86
N SER A 63 0.85 -4.75 1.88
CA SER A 63 0.33 -4.91 3.25
C SER A 63 -1.07 -4.30 3.39
N PHE A 64 -1.76 -4.74 4.42
CA PHE A 64 -3.05 -4.19 4.85
C PHE A 64 -2.85 -3.41 6.16
N THR A 65 -3.18 -2.12 6.15
CA THR A 65 -3.03 -1.24 7.31
C THR A 65 -4.39 -0.77 7.81
N ILE A 66 -4.62 -0.85 9.12
CA ILE A 66 -5.86 -0.41 9.76
C ILE A 66 -5.54 0.73 10.73
N PHE A 67 -6.21 1.87 10.56
CA PHE A 67 -6.25 2.94 11.55
C PHE A 67 -7.50 2.77 12.41
N SER A 68 -7.32 2.44 13.68
CA SER A 68 -8.41 2.28 14.66
C SER A 68 -8.33 3.34 15.77
N GLY A 69 -9.47 3.68 16.35
CA GLY A 69 -9.56 4.67 17.43
C GLY A 69 -10.97 5.24 17.57
N GLN A 70 -11.16 6.10 18.54
CA GLN A 70 -12.43 6.76 18.82
C GLN A 70 -12.89 7.64 17.65
N THR A 71 -14.17 7.97 17.60
CA THR A 71 -14.71 8.96 16.66
C THR A 71 -13.97 10.28 16.82
N SER A 72 -13.72 10.96 15.70
CA SER A 72 -12.98 12.24 15.65
C SER A 72 -11.51 12.20 16.11
N SER A 73 -10.91 11.01 16.23
CA SER A 73 -9.49 10.87 16.62
C SER A 73 -8.50 11.10 15.47
N GLY A 74 -8.95 11.55 14.31
CA GLY A 74 -8.09 11.83 13.15
C GLY A 74 -7.76 10.64 12.25
N LYS A 75 -8.44 9.48 12.40
CA LYS A 75 -8.17 8.28 11.59
C LYS A 75 -8.18 8.54 10.09
N THR A 76 -9.23 9.18 9.60
CA THR A 76 -9.38 9.51 8.17
C THR A 76 -8.29 10.48 7.72
N THR A 77 -7.93 11.47 8.55
CA THR A 77 -6.83 12.40 8.27
C THR A 77 -5.50 11.65 8.15
N ALA A 78 -5.21 10.75 9.10
CA ALA A 78 -4.00 9.94 9.07
C ALA A 78 -3.97 8.99 7.85
N ALA A 79 -5.11 8.40 7.49
CA ALA A 79 -5.20 7.52 6.32
C ALA A 79 -4.98 8.27 5.01
N ILE A 80 -5.56 9.47 4.86
CA ILE A 80 -5.36 10.33 3.69
C ILE A 80 -3.88 10.73 3.60
N GLN A 81 -3.29 11.22 4.70
CA GLN A 81 -1.88 11.61 4.75
C GLN A 81 -0.97 10.44 4.36
N ALA A 82 -1.20 9.26 4.92
CA ALA A 82 -0.42 8.06 4.62
C ALA A 82 -0.54 7.67 3.13
N ALA A 83 -1.76 7.63 2.60
CA ALA A 83 -2.00 7.25 1.21
C ALA A 83 -1.34 8.22 0.23
N THR A 84 -1.44 9.52 0.47
CA THR A 84 -0.82 10.55 -0.39
C THR A 84 0.70 10.52 -0.31
N ASN A 85 1.29 10.33 0.87
CA ASN A 85 2.74 10.18 1.03
C ASN A 85 3.29 8.93 0.31
N ILE A 86 2.56 7.80 0.36
CA ILE A 86 2.96 6.58 -0.33
C ILE A 86 2.97 6.80 -1.85
N VAL A 87 2.02 7.55 -2.37
CA VAL A 87 1.82 7.73 -3.82
C VAL A 87 2.67 8.86 -4.39
N GLU A 88 3.00 9.87 -3.62
CA GLU A 88 3.73 11.07 -4.07
C GLU A 88 5.02 10.76 -4.88
N PRO A 89 5.89 9.80 -4.47
CA PRO A 89 7.10 9.48 -5.22
C PRO A 89 6.86 8.92 -6.62
N PHE A 90 5.65 8.42 -6.90
CA PHE A 90 5.28 7.85 -8.20
C PHE A 90 4.78 8.90 -9.19
N GLY A 91 4.51 10.13 -8.75
CA GLY A 91 3.95 11.19 -9.58
C GLY A 91 2.66 10.74 -10.28
N GLU A 92 2.56 10.99 -11.59
CA GLU A 92 1.36 10.64 -12.38
C GLU A 92 1.10 9.13 -12.51
N ARG A 93 2.07 8.28 -12.17
CA ARG A 93 1.91 6.82 -12.17
C ARG A 93 1.30 6.28 -10.89
N GLY A 94 1.19 7.11 -9.85
CA GLY A 94 0.59 6.77 -8.58
C GLY A 94 -0.90 7.10 -8.57
N LEU A 95 -1.71 6.26 -7.93
CA LEU A 95 -3.14 6.49 -7.77
C LEU A 95 -3.59 6.11 -6.37
N VAL A 96 -4.24 7.04 -5.69
CA VAL A 96 -5.01 6.79 -4.46
C VAL A 96 -6.47 6.56 -4.85
N ILE A 97 -7.04 5.44 -4.43
CA ILE A 97 -8.48 5.20 -4.53
C ILE A 97 -9.06 5.28 -3.12
N HIS A 98 -9.78 6.36 -2.85
CA HIS A 98 -10.42 6.61 -1.57
C HIS A 98 -11.92 6.33 -1.66
N ARG A 99 -12.38 5.31 -0.94
CA ARG A 99 -13.80 5.01 -0.80
C ARG A 99 -14.31 5.55 0.52
N ASP A 100 -15.08 6.62 0.43
CA ASP A 100 -15.66 7.32 1.59
C ASP A 100 -17.10 6.85 1.83
N ALA A 101 -17.26 5.79 2.60
CA ALA A 101 -18.56 5.25 2.96
C ALA A 101 -19.41 6.23 3.81
N GLU A 102 -18.75 7.09 4.60
CA GLU A 102 -19.42 8.10 5.42
C GLU A 102 -19.80 9.35 4.63
N LYS A 103 -19.31 9.51 3.40
CA LYS A 103 -19.52 10.67 2.52
C LYS A 103 -19.10 12.02 3.15
N SER A 104 -18.17 11.95 4.10
CA SER A 104 -17.76 13.08 4.93
C SER A 104 -16.53 13.84 4.41
N THR A 105 -15.83 13.28 3.43
CA THR A 105 -14.61 13.84 2.87
C THR A 105 -14.90 14.68 1.64
N SER A 106 -14.25 15.85 1.50
CA SER A 106 -14.25 16.66 0.30
C SER A 106 -12.86 16.70 -0.34
N GLU A 107 -12.78 17.03 -1.62
CA GLU A 107 -11.51 17.23 -2.32
C GLU A 107 -10.65 18.33 -1.65
N ASP A 108 -11.28 19.43 -1.25
CA ASP A 108 -10.60 20.53 -0.53
C ASP A 108 -9.97 20.05 0.78
N ARG A 109 -10.66 19.15 1.50
CA ARG A 109 -10.12 18.56 2.72
C ARG A 109 -8.92 17.67 2.41
N VAL A 110 -8.97 16.88 1.35
CA VAL A 110 -7.83 16.05 0.93
C VAL A 110 -6.65 16.94 0.55
N MET A 111 -6.85 17.98 -0.24
CA MET A 111 -5.80 18.93 -0.59
C MET A 111 -5.18 19.60 0.64
N THR A 112 -6.02 20.00 1.60
CA THR A 112 -5.54 20.62 2.85
C THR A 112 -4.67 19.65 3.67
N ILE A 113 -5.04 18.36 3.72
CA ILE A 113 -4.30 17.34 4.48
C ILE A 113 -2.99 16.99 3.77
N SER A 114 -3.05 16.74 2.48
CA SER A 114 -1.91 16.24 1.69
C SER A 114 -0.95 17.34 1.24
N GLY A 115 -1.41 18.58 1.17
CA GLY A 115 -0.69 19.67 0.51
C GLY A 115 -0.68 19.56 -1.03
N TRP A 116 -1.46 18.66 -1.60
CA TRP A 116 -1.51 18.44 -3.05
C TRP A 116 -2.22 19.58 -3.77
N THR A 117 -1.73 19.86 -4.95
CA THR A 117 -2.38 20.79 -5.89
C THR A 117 -3.62 20.18 -6.52
N LEU A 118 -4.50 21.02 -7.07
CA LEU A 118 -5.67 20.56 -7.83
C LEU A 118 -5.28 19.64 -9.01
N GLN A 119 -4.12 19.87 -9.62
CA GLN A 119 -3.63 19.02 -10.70
C GLN A 119 -3.27 17.63 -10.19
N GLN A 120 -2.54 17.52 -9.10
CA GLN A 120 -2.21 16.23 -8.47
C GLN A 120 -3.46 15.48 -8.03
N MET A 121 -4.45 16.19 -7.46
CA MET A 121 -5.76 15.60 -7.13
C MET A 121 -6.43 14.97 -8.35
N LYS A 122 -6.49 15.68 -9.47
CA LYS A 122 -7.14 15.19 -10.70
C LYS A 122 -6.43 14.02 -11.35
N THR A 123 -5.12 13.92 -11.21
CA THR A 123 -4.31 12.86 -11.86
C THR A 123 -4.12 11.63 -10.98
N SER A 124 -4.01 11.81 -9.67
CA SER A 124 -3.53 10.78 -8.76
C SER A 124 -4.48 10.45 -7.60
N TYR A 125 -5.69 11.02 -7.57
CA TYR A 125 -6.66 10.75 -6.50
C TYR A 125 -8.06 10.53 -7.04
N SER A 126 -8.67 9.41 -6.69
CA SER A 126 -10.08 9.10 -6.96
C SER A 126 -10.84 9.07 -5.65
N LEU A 127 -11.77 10.01 -5.45
CA LEU A 127 -12.65 10.05 -4.29
C LEU A 127 -14.04 9.52 -4.68
N GLU A 128 -14.39 8.37 -4.15
CA GLU A 128 -15.64 7.70 -4.46
C GLU A 128 -16.56 7.64 -3.25
N LYS A 129 -17.76 8.15 -3.43
CA LYS A 129 -18.81 8.25 -2.40
C LYS A 129 -20.00 7.34 -2.66
N GLU A 130 -20.04 6.70 -3.82
CA GLU A 130 -21.10 5.81 -4.25
C GLU A 130 -20.56 4.41 -4.49
N ASN A 131 -21.46 3.41 -4.51
CA ASN A 131 -21.07 2.00 -4.77
C ASN A 131 -20.02 1.43 -3.80
N ASN A 132 -20.13 1.77 -2.52
CA ASN A 132 -19.19 1.32 -1.47
C ASN A 132 -19.47 -0.12 -0.99
N THR A 133 -19.72 -1.06 -1.89
CA THR A 133 -19.82 -2.48 -1.54
C THR A 133 -18.48 -3.19 -1.70
N TRP A 134 -18.28 -4.26 -0.92
CA TRP A 134 -17.08 -5.10 -1.03
C TRP A 134 -16.93 -5.74 -2.41
N GLU A 135 -18.05 -6.16 -3.02
CA GLU A 135 -18.08 -6.74 -4.35
C GLU A 135 -17.59 -5.76 -5.41
N HIS A 136 -18.00 -4.49 -5.29
CA HIS A 136 -17.55 -3.44 -6.21
C HIS A 136 -16.07 -3.16 -6.05
N LEU A 137 -15.59 -3.05 -4.81
CA LEU A 137 -14.16 -2.86 -4.51
C LEU A 137 -13.31 -4.00 -5.07
N LEU A 138 -13.71 -5.26 -4.83
CA LEU A 138 -12.99 -6.43 -5.34
C LEU A 138 -12.98 -6.47 -6.86
N THR A 139 -14.08 -6.08 -7.50
CA THR A 139 -14.18 -6.00 -8.97
C THR A 139 -13.19 -4.99 -9.53
N GLU A 140 -13.06 -3.83 -8.90
CA GLU A 140 -12.10 -2.80 -9.32
C GLU A 140 -10.64 -3.22 -9.10
N ILE A 141 -10.32 -3.77 -7.93
CA ILE A 141 -8.98 -4.29 -7.64
C ILE A 141 -8.58 -5.31 -8.70
N ASN A 142 -9.49 -6.23 -9.05
CA ASN A 142 -9.25 -7.22 -10.09
C ASN A 142 -9.07 -6.58 -11.48
N ALA A 143 -9.86 -5.55 -11.82
CA ALA A 143 -9.73 -4.82 -13.07
C ALA A 143 -8.39 -4.08 -13.17
N ILE A 144 -7.95 -3.44 -12.09
CA ILE A 144 -6.64 -2.78 -12.00
C ILE A 144 -5.51 -3.80 -12.13
N GLY A 145 -5.62 -4.94 -11.43
CA GLY A 145 -4.65 -6.04 -11.53
C GLY A 145 -4.47 -6.53 -12.96
N LYS A 146 -5.58 -6.81 -13.66
CA LYS A 146 -5.55 -7.23 -15.07
C LYS A 146 -4.95 -6.17 -16.00
N ARG A 147 -5.22 -4.89 -15.77
CA ARG A 147 -4.60 -3.80 -16.57
C ARG A 147 -3.11 -3.69 -16.31
N LYS A 148 -2.66 -3.89 -15.07
CA LYS A 148 -1.22 -3.92 -14.73
C LYS A 148 -0.52 -5.13 -15.37
N GLU A 149 -1.13 -6.31 -15.37
CA GLU A 149 -0.58 -7.48 -16.06
C GLU A 149 -0.48 -7.27 -17.56
N ALA A 150 -1.47 -6.64 -18.17
CA ALA A 150 -1.44 -6.28 -19.59
C ALA A 150 -0.38 -5.23 -19.92
N ALA A 151 -0.21 -4.21 -19.06
CA ALA A 151 0.80 -3.17 -19.22
C ALA A 151 2.20 -3.61 -18.74
N GLY A 152 2.29 -4.51 -17.78
CA GLY A 152 3.56 -4.94 -17.16
C GLY A 152 4.41 -5.81 -18.06
N LYS A 153 3.88 -6.35 -19.16
CA LYS A 153 4.69 -6.97 -20.21
C LYS A 153 5.55 -5.95 -20.97
N ASP A 154 5.14 -4.67 -20.95
CA ASP A 154 5.89 -3.60 -21.65
C ASP A 154 6.80 -2.78 -20.72
N MET A 155 6.62 -2.87 -19.38
CA MET A 155 7.37 -2.04 -18.41
C MET A 155 8.52 -2.76 -17.68
N MET A 156 8.73 -4.04 -17.91
CA MET A 156 9.86 -4.77 -17.29
C MET A 156 11.17 -4.71 -18.11
N TYR A 157 11.19 -4.00 -19.22
CA TYR A 157 12.35 -3.98 -20.14
C TYR A 157 12.78 -2.57 -20.59
N ASN A 158 12.61 -1.55 -19.74
CA ASN A 158 13.26 -0.26 -19.99
C ASN A 158 13.86 0.28 -18.69
#